data_6a052ec396b0438b6151d3fe5a94b94d
#
_entry.id   6a052ec396b0438b6151d3fe5a94b94d
#
_cell.length_a   1.000
_cell.length_b   1.000
_cell.length_c   1.000
_cell.angle_alpha   90.00
_cell.angle_beta   90.00
_cell.angle_gamma   90.00
#
_symmetry.space_group_name_H-M   'P 1'
#
loop_
_entity.id
_entity.type
_entity.pdbx_description
1 polymer ?
#
loop_
_entity_poly.entity_id
_entity_poly.type
_entity_poly.pdbx_seq_one_letter_code
_entity_poly.pdbx_strand_id
1 'polypeptide(L)'
;IPSPKVIVKAMGEVKPNLVILVPLVLEKIYSKMIVPMISKGMLRWALAVPYLNEKIYDQIRKKLIDAFGGCFEEIIVGGAPFNAEVEEFLYKIRFPFTVGYGMTECAPLVSHTPWREFVPHSAGRVLPGIMECRIDSEDPENIPGEICVRGENVMQGYYHNYEATDKVLHDDGWLHTGDMGTLSADGTVFIRGRLKTMLLGANGQNIYPEEIEAKLNNMIFVNESLVVDRGGKLVGLVYP
;
A
#
# COMPACT_ATOMS: atom_id res chain seq x y z
N ILE A 1 -11.93 -6.03 15.17
CA ILE A 1 -12.18 -4.83 16.01
C ILE A 1 -13.27 -4.02 15.33
N PRO A 2 -14.38 -3.70 16.02
CA PRO A 2 -15.59 -3.16 15.39
C PRO A 2 -15.48 -1.70 14.93
N SER A 3 -14.44 -0.96 15.34
CA SER A 3 -14.26 0.44 14.96
C SER A 3 -12.79 0.87 15.03
N PRO A 4 -12.30 1.68 14.08
CA PRO A 4 -10.95 2.26 14.14
C PRO A 4 -10.67 3.07 15.42
N LYS A 5 -11.72 3.64 16.05
CA LYS A 5 -11.60 4.45 17.27
C LYS A 5 -11.11 3.65 18.47
N VAL A 6 -11.34 2.35 18.51
CA VAL A 6 -10.96 1.47 19.62
C VAL A 6 -9.71 0.64 19.35
N ILE A 7 -9.14 0.73 18.12
CA ILE A 7 -7.98 -0.08 17.73
C ILE A 7 -6.79 0.15 18.65
N VAL A 8 -6.38 1.39 18.86
CA VAL A 8 -5.22 1.74 19.69
C VAL A 8 -5.39 1.24 21.13
N LYS A 9 -6.59 1.43 21.69
CA LYS A 9 -6.89 0.93 23.04
C LYS A 9 -6.82 -0.61 23.11
N ALA A 10 -7.44 -1.29 22.16
CA ALA A 10 -7.43 -2.75 22.10
C ALA A 10 -6.01 -3.31 21.90
N MET A 11 -5.18 -2.67 21.09
CA MET A 11 -3.78 -3.07 20.92
C MET A 11 -2.96 -2.87 22.20
N GLY A 12 -3.20 -1.79 22.94
CA GLY A 12 -2.58 -1.56 24.25
C GLY A 12 -2.93 -2.62 25.29
N GLU A 13 -4.14 -3.19 25.22
CA GLU A 13 -4.63 -4.24 26.11
C GLU A 13 -4.11 -5.64 25.67
N VAL A 14 -4.19 -5.95 24.37
CA VAL A 14 -3.83 -7.27 23.79
C VAL A 14 -2.33 -7.44 23.63
N LYS A 15 -1.61 -6.36 23.30
CA LYS A 15 -0.16 -6.36 23.05
C LYS A 15 0.27 -7.40 22.01
N PRO A 16 -0.25 -7.32 20.77
CA PRO A 16 0.02 -8.32 19.74
C PRO A 16 1.49 -8.28 19.31
N ASN A 17 2.03 -9.42 18.87
CA ASN A 17 3.36 -9.50 18.28
C ASN A 17 3.38 -9.16 16.79
N LEU A 18 2.31 -9.52 16.07
CA LEU A 18 2.11 -9.20 14.66
C LEU A 18 0.79 -8.47 14.47
N VAL A 19 0.81 -7.40 13.68
CA VAL A 19 -0.39 -6.61 13.39
C VAL A 19 -0.59 -6.54 11.88
N ILE A 20 -1.78 -6.89 11.42
CA ILE A 20 -2.19 -6.71 10.01
C ILE A 20 -3.31 -5.67 9.98
N LEU A 21 -3.14 -4.64 9.18
CA LEU A 21 -4.15 -3.59 9.10
C LEU A 21 -4.20 -2.91 7.72
N VAL A 22 -5.30 -2.21 7.48
CA VAL A 22 -5.47 -1.40 6.27
C VAL A 22 -4.78 -0.04 6.41
N PRO A 23 -4.30 0.56 5.31
CA PRO A 23 -3.59 1.84 5.29
C PRO A 23 -4.26 2.95 6.10
N LEU A 24 -5.58 3.08 5.95
CA LEU A 24 -6.39 4.13 6.59
C LEU A 24 -6.15 4.27 8.11
N VAL A 25 -5.78 3.18 8.79
CA VAL A 25 -5.51 3.22 10.24
C VAL A 25 -4.23 4.00 10.53
N LEU A 26 -3.13 3.71 9.83
CA LEU A 26 -1.86 4.43 9.99
C LEU A 26 -1.98 5.87 9.49
N GLU A 27 -2.67 6.10 8.40
CA GLU A 27 -2.92 7.43 7.84
C GLU A 27 -3.69 8.32 8.82
N LYS A 28 -4.71 7.79 9.49
CA LYS A 28 -5.44 8.52 10.54
C LYS A 28 -4.59 8.78 11.78
N ILE A 29 -3.73 7.86 12.16
CA ILE A 29 -2.77 8.09 13.25
C ILE A 29 -1.77 9.16 12.85
N TYR A 30 -1.23 9.09 11.64
CA TYR A 30 -0.33 10.09 11.09
C TYR A 30 -0.96 11.48 11.11
N SER A 31 -2.13 11.64 10.48
CA SER A 31 -2.81 12.94 10.37
C SER A 31 -3.24 13.52 11.72
N LYS A 32 -3.71 12.69 12.67
CA LYS A 32 -4.24 13.17 13.95
C LYS A 32 -3.20 13.31 15.06
N MET A 33 -2.14 12.50 15.04
CA MET A 33 -1.14 12.49 16.12
C MET A 33 0.19 13.09 15.66
N ILE A 34 0.66 12.75 14.45
CA ILE A 34 2.00 13.12 14.00
C ILE A 34 2.02 14.51 13.38
N VAL A 35 1.13 14.78 12.41
CA VAL A 35 1.08 16.08 11.72
C VAL A 35 0.95 17.26 12.72
N PRO A 36 0.05 17.24 13.70
CA PRO A 36 -0.04 18.33 14.69
C PRO A 36 1.22 18.49 15.55
N MET A 37 1.97 17.43 15.77
CA MET A 37 3.25 17.50 16.50
C MET A 37 4.34 18.15 15.65
N ILE A 38 4.54 17.68 14.41
CA ILE A 38 5.64 18.12 13.55
C ILE A 38 5.39 19.50 12.95
N SER A 39 4.14 19.95 12.87
CA SER A 39 3.76 21.27 12.34
C SER A 39 4.00 22.42 13.31
N LYS A 40 4.26 22.16 14.60
CA LYS A 40 4.55 23.21 15.60
C LYS A 40 5.90 23.85 15.28
N GLY A 41 5.93 25.18 15.18
CA GLY A 41 7.02 25.97 14.63
C GLY A 41 8.43 25.62 15.15
N MET A 42 8.60 25.40 16.45
CA MET A 42 9.89 25.01 17.05
C MET A 42 10.32 23.60 16.63
N LEU A 43 9.38 22.65 16.57
CA LEU A 43 9.68 21.26 16.20
C LEU A 43 10.01 21.15 14.70
N ARG A 44 9.27 21.90 13.86
CA ARG A 44 9.56 21.99 12.42
C ARG A 44 10.98 22.48 12.15
N TRP A 45 11.44 23.47 12.92
CA TRP A 45 12.80 23.98 12.82
C TRP A 45 13.84 22.95 13.31
N ALA A 46 13.58 22.27 14.41
CA ALA A 46 14.46 21.24 14.95
C ALA A 46 14.58 20.01 14.03
N LEU A 47 13.54 19.68 13.27
CA LEU A 47 13.55 18.60 12.26
C LEU A 47 14.41 18.93 11.04
N ALA A 48 14.69 20.22 10.79
CA ALA A 48 15.60 20.64 9.72
C ALA A 48 17.08 20.56 10.11
N VAL A 49 17.39 20.37 11.41
CA VAL A 49 18.76 20.30 11.92
C VAL A 49 19.20 18.84 12.02
N PRO A 50 20.26 18.41 11.30
CA PRO A 50 20.87 17.09 11.48
C PRO A 50 21.21 16.82 12.94
N TYR A 51 21.10 15.58 13.42
CA TYR A 51 21.26 15.14 14.80
C TYR A 51 20.09 15.45 15.74
N LEU A 52 19.45 16.62 15.66
CA LEU A 52 18.22 16.88 16.42
C LEU A 52 17.02 16.12 15.86
N ASN A 53 16.95 16.01 14.54
CA ASN A 53 15.91 15.25 13.85
C ASN A 53 15.90 13.77 14.25
N GLU A 54 17.06 13.11 14.36
CA GLU A 54 17.15 11.70 14.77
C GLU A 54 16.56 11.45 16.15
N LYS A 55 16.88 12.30 17.13
CA LYS A 55 16.31 12.20 18.47
C LYS A 55 14.79 12.40 18.48
N ILE A 56 14.30 13.33 17.66
CA ILE A 56 12.85 13.59 17.54
C ILE A 56 12.18 12.39 16.86
N TYR A 57 12.75 11.85 15.79
CA TYR A 57 12.23 10.66 15.10
C TYR A 57 12.18 9.45 16.04
N ASP A 58 13.22 9.23 16.85
CA ASP A 58 13.24 8.17 17.85
C ASP A 58 12.12 8.33 18.89
N GLN A 59 11.87 9.55 19.34
CA GLN A 59 10.77 9.81 20.28
C GLN A 59 9.40 9.57 19.64
N ILE A 60 9.21 10.01 18.40
CA ILE A 60 7.97 9.76 17.65
C ILE A 60 7.77 8.25 17.45
N ARG A 61 8.82 7.56 17.00
CA ARG A 61 8.78 6.09 16.82
C ARG A 61 8.38 5.38 18.11
N LYS A 62 9.02 5.70 19.23
CA LYS A 62 8.69 5.10 20.54
C LYS A 62 7.25 5.33 20.92
N LYS A 63 6.75 6.56 20.79
CA LYS A 63 5.34 6.87 21.08
C LYS A 63 4.36 6.10 20.21
N LEU A 64 4.69 5.89 18.93
CA LEU A 64 3.88 5.07 18.03
C LEU A 64 3.92 3.60 18.45
N ILE A 65 5.08 3.05 18.74
CA ILE A 65 5.23 1.68 19.21
C ILE A 65 4.42 1.47 20.50
N ASP A 66 4.54 2.37 21.45
CA ASP A 66 3.78 2.32 22.71
C ASP A 66 2.27 2.39 22.48
N ALA A 67 1.82 3.23 21.54
CA ALA A 67 0.41 3.34 21.18
C ALA A 67 -0.17 2.05 20.61
N PHE A 68 0.65 1.23 19.95
CA PHE A 68 0.28 -0.11 19.48
C PHE A 68 0.55 -1.23 20.49
N GLY A 69 0.82 -0.91 21.76
CA GLY A 69 1.00 -1.87 22.85
C GLY A 69 2.45 -2.25 23.14
N GLY A 70 3.41 -1.76 22.36
CA GLY A 70 4.86 -1.85 22.64
C GLY A 70 5.50 -3.21 22.41
N CYS A 71 4.75 -4.22 21.95
CA CYS A 71 5.21 -5.60 21.88
C CYS A 71 5.26 -6.19 20.46
N PHE A 72 4.78 -5.45 19.44
CA PHE A 72 4.76 -5.99 18.09
C PHE A 72 6.16 -5.92 17.44
N GLU A 73 6.45 -6.90 16.62
CA GLU A 73 7.68 -6.99 15.83
C GLU A 73 7.53 -6.29 14.50
N GLU A 74 6.31 -6.36 13.92
CA GLU A 74 6.01 -5.84 12.60
C GLU A 74 4.53 -5.50 12.45
N ILE A 75 4.26 -4.45 11.67
CA ILE A 75 2.92 -4.13 11.16
C ILE A 75 2.91 -4.36 9.65
N ILE A 76 2.04 -5.26 9.19
CA ILE A 76 1.80 -5.50 7.76
C ILE A 76 0.62 -4.64 7.31
N VAL A 77 0.87 -3.77 6.35
CA VAL A 77 -0.13 -2.89 5.75
C VAL A 77 -0.55 -3.47 4.40
N GLY A 78 -1.85 -3.65 4.19
CA GLY A 78 -2.32 -4.20 2.93
C GLY A 78 -3.82 -3.99 2.69
N GLY A 79 -4.30 -4.45 1.54
CA GLY A 79 -5.71 -4.40 1.16
C GLY A 79 -6.18 -3.09 0.50
N ALA A 80 -5.33 -2.07 0.40
CA ALA A 80 -5.57 -0.83 -0.33
C ALA A 80 -4.23 -0.13 -0.63
N PRO A 81 -4.17 0.82 -1.57
CA PRO A 81 -3.00 1.66 -1.77
C PRO A 81 -2.62 2.41 -0.49
N PHE A 82 -1.32 2.47 -0.18
CA PHE A 82 -0.83 3.19 0.97
C PHE A 82 -0.36 4.60 0.57
N ASN A 83 -0.72 5.59 1.37
CA ASN A 83 -0.34 6.97 1.11
C ASN A 83 1.20 7.13 1.17
N ALA A 84 1.80 7.57 0.07
CA ALA A 84 3.25 7.65 -0.09
C ALA A 84 3.92 8.58 0.94
N GLU A 85 3.29 9.71 1.31
CA GLU A 85 3.84 10.64 2.30
C GLU A 85 3.90 9.98 3.69
N VAL A 86 2.86 9.23 4.05
CA VAL A 86 2.79 8.50 5.31
C VAL A 86 3.81 7.38 5.34
N GLU A 87 3.90 6.64 4.25
CA GLU A 87 4.87 5.55 4.07
C GLU A 87 6.31 6.06 4.20
N GLU A 88 6.67 7.10 3.44
CA GLU A 88 7.99 7.73 3.49
C GLU A 88 8.34 8.25 4.89
N PHE A 89 7.36 8.85 5.57
CA PHE A 89 7.56 9.32 6.94
C PHE A 89 7.84 8.15 7.89
N LEU A 90 7.01 7.10 7.85
CA LEU A 90 7.18 5.92 8.72
C LEU A 90 8.50 5.20 8.44
N TYR A 91 8.89 5.09 7.16
CA TYR A 91 10.18 4.55 6.76
C TYR A 91 11.34 5.39 7.32
N LYS A 92 11.26 6.71 7.19
CA LYS A 92 12.27 7.66 7.68
C LYS A 92 12.50 7.55 9.19
N ILE A 93 11.44 7.39 9.96
CA ILE A 93 11.55 7.21 11.42
C ILE A 93 11.89 5.76 11.81
N ARG A 94 12.09 4.87 10.85
CA ARG A 94 12.35 3.43 11.05
C ARG A 94 11.27 2.76 11.91
N PHE A 95 10.03 3.10 11.65
CA PHE A 95 8.89 2.42 12.27
C PHE A 95 8.77 1.00 11.69
N PRO A 96 8.56 -0.05 12.50
CA PRO A 96 8.57 -1.43 12.02
C PRO A 96 7.27 -1.77 11.28
N PHE A 97 7.18 -1.38 10.01
CA PHE A 97 6.08 -1.69 9.12
C PHE A 97 6.58 -2.22 7.78
N THR A 98 5.75 -2.93 7.10
CA THR A 98 5.93 -3.34 5.71
C THR A 98 4.61 -3.26 4.96
N VAL A 99 4.69 -3.26 3.64
CA VAL A 99 3.51 -3.35 2.77
C VAL A 99 3.48 -4.73 2.15
N GLY A 100 2.31 -5.38 2.20
CA GLY A 100 2.05 -6.64 1.52
C GLY A 100 0.98 -6.47 0.46
N TYR A 101 1.10 -7.24 -0.63
CA TYR A 101 0.11 -7.30 -1.68
C TYR A 101 -0.56 -8.67 -1.71
N GLY A 102 -1.84 -8.64 -1.99
CA GLY A 102 -2.62 -9.84 -2.13
C GLY A 102 -4.08 -9.59 -2.41
N MET A 103 -4.80 -10.67 -2.63
CA MET A 103 -6.22 -10.66 -2.98
C MET A 103 -6.88 -11.94 -2.46
N THR A 104 -8.20 -11.94 -2.34
CA THR A 104 -8.96 -13.09 -1.86
C THR A 104 -8.70 -14.35 -2.68
N GLU A 105 -8.51 -14.20 -3.97
CA GLU A 105 -8.20 -15.24 -4.94
C GLU A 105 -6.83 -15.91 -4.71
N CYS A 106 -5.99 -15.35 -3.82
CA CYS A 106 -4.65 -15.86 -3.49
C CYS A 106 -4.49 -16.23 -1.99
N ALA A 107 -5.55 -16.37 -1.24
CA ALA A 107 -5.67 -16.87 0.14
C ALA A 107 -4.78 -16.20 1.23
N PRO A 108 -4.65 -14.93 1.37
CA PRO A 108 -4.79 -13.83 0.43
C PRO A 108 -3.47 -13.32 -0.16
N LEU A 109 -2.29 -13.80 0.31
CA LEU A 109 -1.01 -13.10 0.15
C LEU A 109 -0.26 -13.54 -1.12
N VAL A 110 0.19 -12.57 -1.91
CA VAL A 110 1.03 -12.74 -3.11
C VAL A 110 2.47 -12.35 -2.82
N SER A 111 2.68 -11.20 -2.18
CA SER A 111 4.01 -10.68 -1.90
C SER A 111 4.11 -10.05 -0.52
N HIS A 112 5.29 -10.18 0.07
CA HIS A 112 5.65 -9.63 1.38
C HIS A 112 7.17 -9.60 1.53
N THR A 113 7.67 -8.63 2.29
CA THR A 113 9.07 -8.58 2.72
C THR A 113 9.10 -8.12 4.18
N PRO A 114 9.90 -8.73 5.06
CA PRO A 114 10.06 -8.26 6.42
C PRO A 114 10.46 -6.78 6.47
N TRP A 115 9.96 -6.03 7.43
CA TRP A 115 10.11 -4.58 7.50
C TRP A 115 11.58 -4.07 7.42
N ARG A 116 12.55 -4.89 7.85
CA ARG A 116 13.99 -4.53 7.78
C ARG A 116 14.54 -4.53 6.37
N GLU A 117 13.89 -5.23 5.46
CA GLU A 117 14.26 -5.35 4.04
C GLU A 117 13.25 -4.64 3.14
N PHE A 118 12.30 -3.92 3.74
CA PHE A 118 11.25 -3.22 3.01
C PHE A 118 11.84 -2.14 2.10
N VAL A 119 11.40 -2.15 0.86
CA VAL A 119 11.75 -1.15 -0.16
C VAL A 119 10.56 -0.17 -0.28
N PRO A 120 10.78 1.13 -0.07
CA PRO A 120 9.70 2.12 -0.21
C PRO A 120 8.98 2.03 -1.55
N HIS A 121 7.68 2.27 -1.51
CA HIS A 121 6.74 2.19 -2.65
C HIS A 121 6.58 0.80 -3.27
N SER A 122 7.19 -0.22 -2.69
CA SER A 122 6.98 -1.61 -3.10
C SER A 122 5.85 -2.27 -2.31
N ALA A 123 5.37 -3.37 -2.83
CA ALA A 123 4.45 -4.27 -2.15
C ALA A 123 5.13 -5.56 -1.65
N GLY A 124 6.45 -5.50 -1.47
CA GLY A 124 7.27 -6.62 -1.05
C GLY A 124 7.65 -7.58 -2.18
N ARG A 125 8.44 -8.58 -1.85
CA ARG A 125 8.84 -9.64 -2.79
C ARG A 125 7.78 -10.73 -2.88
N VAL A 126 7.62 -11.29 -4.06
CA VAL A 126 6.80 -12.48 -4.31
C VAL A 126 7.17 -13.58 -3.32
N LEU A 127 6.19 -14.28 -2.76
CA LEU A 127 6.43 -15.33 -1.75
C LEU A 127 7.27 -16.48 -2.33
N PRO A 128 8.51 -16.65 -1.87
CA PRO A 128 9.44 -17.61 -2.48
C PRO A 128 8.95 -19.05 -2.25
N GLY A 129 8.99 -19.86 -3.32
CA GLY A 129 8.60 -21.28 -3.26
C GLY A 129 7.10 -21.55 -3.13
N ILE A 130 6.27 -20.50 -3.04
CA ILE A 130 4.80 -20.59 -2.94
C ILE A 130 4.16 -19.96 -4.18
N MET A 131 4.64 -18.80 -4.61
CA MET A 131 4.09 -18.03 -5.71
C MET A 131 5.13 -17.79 -6.80
N GLU A 132 4.65 -17.82 -8.03
CA GLU A 132 5.31 -17.26 -9.20
C GLU A 132 4.58 -15.99 -9.62
N CYS A 133 5.31 -15.00 -10.10
CA CYS A 133 4.75 -13.75 -10.60
C CYS A 133 5.41 -13.37 -11.93
N ARG A 134 4.61 -12.88 -12.85
CA ARG A 134 5.09 -12.25 -14.08
C ARG A 134 4.29 -10.99 -14.35
N ILE A 135 4.89 -10.07 -15.06
CA ILE A 135 4.21 -8.89 -15.60
C ILE A 135 3.99 -9.11 -17.09
N ASP A 136 2.79 -8.90 -17.55
CA ASP A 136 2.47 -8.94 -18.99
C ASP A 136 2.92 -7.65 -19.66
N SER A 137 4.24 -7.60 -19.93
CA SER A 137 4.95 -6.44 -20.48
C SER A 137 6.21 -6.88 -21.22
N GLU A 138 6.62 -6.10 -22.23
CA GLU A 138 7.88 -6.29 -22.94
C GLU A 138 9.12 -6.01 -22.07
N ASP A 139 8.97 -5.13 -21.07
CA ASP A 139 10.01 -4.80 -20.09
C ASP A 139 9.38 -4.77 -18.69
N PRO A 140 9.30 -5.91 -17.99
CA PRO A 140 8.65 -6.03 -16.68
C PRO A 140 9.19 -5.12 -15.59
N GLU A 141 10.44 -4.66 -15.69
CA GLU A 141 11.05 -3.79 -14.70
C GLU A 141 10.65 -2.32 -14.89
N ASN A 142 10.48 -1.89 -16.15
CA ASN A 142 10.33 -0.45 -16.45
C ASN A 142 8.96 -0.10 -17.05
N ILE A 143 8.30 -1.04 -17.73
CA ILE A 143 7.00 -0.81 -18.37
C ILE A 143 5.93 -1.56 -17.59
N PRO A 144 4.99 -0.86 -16.94
CA PRO A 144 3.90 -1.50 -16.23
C PRO A 144 3.03 -2.36 -17.15
N GLY A 145 2.74 -3.57 -16.72
CA GLY A 145 1.82 -4.50 -17.33
C GLY A 145 0.92 -5.15 -16.29
N GLU A 146 0.00 -6.02 -16.71
CA GLU A 146 -0.83 -6.76 -15.79
C GLU A 146 0.01 -7.72 -14.94
N ILE A 147 -0.24 -7.71 -13.63
CA ILE A 147 0.37 -8.64 -12.69
C ILE A 147 -0.35 -9.99 -12.84
N CYS A 148 0.36 -11.02 -13.26
CA CYS A 148 -0.15 -12.38 -13.34
C CYS A 148 0.58 -13.25 -12.32
N VAL A 149 -0.17 -14.09 -11.61
CA VAL A 149 0.39 -14.92 -10.53
C VAL A 149 -0.03 -16.39 -10.68
N ARG A 150 0.82 -17.28 -10.21
CA ARG A 150 0.57 -18.72 -10.18
C ARG A 150 1.14 -19.31 -8.89
N GLY A 151 0.43 -20.20 -8.23
CA GLY A 151 0.92 -20.84 -7.01
C GLY A 151 -0.11 -21.70 -6.30
N GLU A 152 0.31 -22.38 -5.26
CA GLU A 152 -0.54 -23.33 -4.52
C GLU A 152 -1.70 -22.64 -3.78
N ASN A 153 -1.57 -21.35 -3.48
CA ASN A 153 -2.58 -20.54 -2.79
C ASN A 153 -3.53 -19.81 -3.74
N VAL A 154 -3.41 -20.01 -5.07
CA VAL A 154 -4.38 -19.49 -6.03
C VAL A 154 -5.67 -20.29 -5.96
N MET A 155 -6.80 -19.59 -6.00
CA MET A 155 -8.14 -20.20 -5.97
C MET A 155 -8.34 -21.24 -7.09
N GLN A 156 -9.24 -22.17 -6.88
CA GLN A 156 -9.69 -23.11 -7.92
C GLN A 156 -10.75 -22.50 -8.86
N GLY A 157 -11.32 -21.35 -8.50
CA GLY A 157 -12.31 -20.62 -9.27
C GLY A 157 -13.38 -20.00 -8.40
N TYR A 158 -14.26 -19.23 -9.04
CA TYR A 158 -15.43 -18.64 -8.39
C TYR A 158 -16.57 -19.66 -8.27
N TYR A 159 -17.18 -19.73 -7.11
CA TYR A 159 -18.23 -20.69 -6.84
C TYR A 159 -19.44 -20.52 -7.78
N HIS A 160 -19.78 -21.58 -8.51
CA HIS A 160 -20.84 -21.61 -9.53
C HIS A 160 -20.76 -20.49 -10.59
N ASN A 161 -19.58 -19.98 -10.88
CA ASN A 161 -19.38 -18.92 -11.87
C ASN A 161 -18.18 -19.23 -12.77
N TYR A 162 -18.35 -20.19 -13.64
CA TYR A 162 -17.30 -20.64 -14.57
C TYR A 162 -16.89 -19.53 -15.54
N GLU A 163 -17.86 -18.75 -16.05
CA GLU A 163 -17.57 -17.64 -16.97
C GLU A 163 -16.65 -16.57 -16.34
N ALA A 164 -16.86 -16.24 -15.07
CA ALA A 164 -15.97 -15.31 -14.36
C ALA A 164 -14.61 -15.95 -14.05
N THR A 165 -14.57 -17.25 -13.80
CA THR A 165 -13.33 -17.99 -13.56
C THR A 165 -12.46 -18.01 -14.81
N ASP A 166 -13.00 -18.39 -15.96
CA ASP A 166 -12.28 -18.50 -17.23
C ASP A 166 -11.71 -17.15 -17.70
N LYS A 167 -12.30 -16.03 -17.27
CA LYS A 167 -11.82 -14.67 -17.59
C LYS A 167 -10.55 -14.30 -16.84
N VAL A 168 -10.28 -14.91 -15.70
CA VAL A 168 -9.16 -14.51 -14.83
C VAL A 168 -8.17 -15.63 -14.54
N LEU A 169 -8.61 -16.87 -14.56
CA LEU A 169 -7.76 -18.05 -14.34
C LEU A 169 -7.69 -18.87 -15.63
N HIS A 170 -6.53 -18.86 -16.28
CA HIS A 170 -6.32 -19.52 -17.54
C HIS A 170 -5.88 -20.99 -17.36
N ASP A 171 -6.03 -21.81 -18.39
CA ASP A 171 -5.70 -23.25 -18.40
C ASP A 171 -4.24 -23.55 -18.04
N ASP A 172 -3.33 -22.58 -18.24
CA ASP A 172 -1.91 -22.66 -17.88
C ASP A 172 -1.65 -22.40 -16.38
N GLY A 173 -2.73 -22.18 -15.61
CA GLY A 173 -2.70 -21.95 -14.16
C GLY A 173 -2.32 -20.51 -13.74
N TRP A 174 -2.21 -19.59 -14.68
CA TRP A 174 -1.99 -18.18 -14.34
C TRP A 174 -3.29 -17.45 -14.05
N LEU A 175 -3.33 -16.81 -12.89
CA LEU A 175 -4.39 -15.88 -12.48
C LEU A 175 -4.02 -14.46 -12.94
N HIS A 176 -4.88 -13.87 -13.76
CA HIS A 176 -4.84 -12.47 -14.16
C HIS A 176 -5.49 -11.62 -13.07
N THR A 177 -4.68 -10.84 -12.34
CA THR A 177 -5.15 -10.15 -11.14
C THR A 177 -5.99 -8.92 -11.44
N GLY A 178 -5.85 -8.35 -12.63
CA GLY A 178 -6.41 -7.05 -13.01
C GLY A 178 -5.68 -5.87 -12.35
N ASP A 179 -4.60 -6.12 -11.63
CA ASP A 179 -3.71 -5.09 -11.09
C ASP A 179 -2.54 -4.85 -12.04
N MET A 180 -2.16 -3.59 -12.19
CA MET A 180 -1.04 -3.15 -13.03
C MET A 180 0.18 -2.86 -12.18
N GLY A 181 1.36 -3.27 -12.65
CA GLY A 181 2.58 -3.05 -11.89
C GLY A 181 3.85 -3.38 -12.65
N THR A 182 4.97 -3.31 -11.94
CA THR A 182 6.31 -3.72 -12.40
C THR A 182 6.91 -4.71 -11.42
N LEU A 183 7.87 -5.51 -11.88
CA LEU A 183 8.55 -6.53 -11.11
C LEU A 183 10.05 -6.38 -11.29
N SER A 184 10.77 -6.09 -10.22
CA SER A 184 12.23 -6.01 -10.29
C SER A 184 12.90 -7.38 -10.35
N ALA A 185 14.18 -7.43 -10.75
CA ALA A 185 14.95 -8.64 -10.91
C ALA A 185 15.03 -9.53 -9.65
N ASP A 186 14.91 -8.92 -8.46
CA ASP A 186 14.91 -9.62 -7.17
C ASP A 186 13.52 -10.12 -6.74
N GLY A 187 12.50 -9.94 -7.59
CA GLY A 187 11.12 -10.32 -7.32
C GLY A 187 10.30 -9.33 -6.50
N THR A 188 10.78 -8.09 -6.34
CA THR A 188 10.01 -7.03 -5.66
C THR A 188 8.93 -6.47 -6.59
N VAL A 189 7.68 -6.44 -6.10
CA VAL A 189 6.50 -5.97 -6.83
C VAL A 189 6.23 -4.50 -6.54
N PHE A 190 5.94 -3.71 -7.58
CA PHE A 190 5.51 -2.31 -7.48
C PHE A 190 4.16 -2.16 -8.17
N ILE A 191 3.12 -1.85 -7.40
CA ILE A 191 1.75 -1.69 -7.91
C ILE A 191 1.58 -0.25 -8.41
N ARG A 192 0.91 -0.08 -9.57
CA ARG A 192 0.61 1.21 -10.19
C ARG A 192 -0.87 1.58 -10.10
N GLY A 193 -1.74 0.59 -10.23
CA GLY A 193 -3.19 0.79 -10.20
C GLY A 193 -3.94 -0.43 -10.71
N ARG A 194 -5.18 -0.22 -11.13
CA ARG A 194 -6.03 -1.26 -11.66
C ARG A 194 -6.20 -1.14 -13.17
N LEU A 195 -6.19 -2.26 -13.88
CA LEU A 195 -6.45 -2.30 -15.32
C LEU A 195 -7.81 -1.70 -15.68
N LYS A 196 -8.84 -1.97 -14.88
CA LYS A 196 -10.22 -1.48 -15.11
C LYS A 196 -10.41 0.02 -14.89
N THR A 197 -9.59 0.63 -14.04
CA THR A 197 -9.64 2.07 -13.72
C THR A 197 -8.62 2.88 -14.52
N MET A 198 -7.68 2.22 -15.16
CA MET A 198 -6.67 2.85 -16.01
C MET A 198 -7.34 3.65 -17.14
N LEU A 199 -6.92 4.89 -17.28
CA LEU A 199 -7.40 5.81 -18.32
C LEU A 199 -6.35 5.95 -19.42
N LEU A 200 -6.80 6.08 -20.66
CA LEU A 200 -5.90 6.34 -21.77
C LEU A 200 -5.83 7.85 -22.03
N GLY A 201 -4.67 8.45 -21.83
CA GLY A 201 -4.41 9.84 -22.14
C GLY A 201 -4.49 10.13 -23.63
N ALA A 202 -4.73 11.38 -24.01
CA ALA A 202 -4.85 11.81 -25.42
C ALA A 202 -3.58 11.52 -26.25
N ASN A 203 -2.43 11.37 -25.61
CA ASN A 203 -1.15 11.01 -26.21
C ASN A 203 -0.83 9.50 -26.18
N GLY A 204 -1.81 8.66 -25.80
CA GLY A 204 -1.64 7.21 -25.70
C GLY A 204 -0.95 6.73 -24.40
N GLN A 205 -0.68 7.63 -23.46
CA GLN A 205 -0.13 7.25 -22.15
C GLN A 205 -1.17 6.63 -21.24
N ASN A 206 -0.79 5.57 -20.53
CA ASN A 206 -1.59 5.02 -19.44
C ASN A 206 -1.57 5.98 -18.26
N ILE A 207 -2.75 6.31 -17.74
CA ILE A 207 -2.94 7.16 -16.57
C ILE A 207 -3.60 6.31 -15.51
N TYR A 208 -3.00 6.29 -14.34
CA TYR A 208 -3.52 5.59 -13.17
C TYR A 208 -4.20 6.62 -12.24
N PRO A 209 -5.54 6.65 -12.19
CA PRO A 209 -6.29 7.60 -11.36
C PRO A 209 -5.83 7.62 -9.91
N GLU A 210 -5.52 6.46 -9.37
CA GLU A 210 -5.10 6.26 -7.99
C GLU A 210 -3.81 7.05 -7.65
N GLU A 211 -2.88 7.21 -8.59
CA GLU A 211 -1.67 8.01 -8.40
C GLU A 211 -1.98 9.51 -8.27
N ILE A 212 -3.00 9.99 -8.99
CA ILE A 212 -3.44 11.38 -8.93
C ILE A 212 -4.26 11.62 -7.67
N GLU A 213 -5.17 10.70 -7.35
CA GLU A 213 -6.01 10.72 -6.14
C GLU A 213 -5.15 10.74 -4.88
N ALA A 214 -4.09 9.94 -4.83
CA ALA A 214 -3.13 9.94 -3.73
C ALA A 214 -2.50 11.33 -3.50
N LYS A 215 -2.19 12.07 -4.57
CA LYS A 215 -1.67 13.43 -4.47
C LYS A 215 -2.74 14.44 -4.04
N LEU A 216 -3.96 14.30 -4.55
CA LEU A 216 -5.08 15.18 -4.19
C LEU A 216 -5.47 14.99 -2.71
N ASN A 217 -5.51 13.75 -2.24
CA ASN A 217 -5.87 13.39 -0.86
C ASN A 217 -4.82 13.86 0.18
N ASN A 218 -3.61 14.23 -0.25
CA ASN A 218 -2.60 14.87 0.60
C ASN A 218 -2.78 16.39 0.73
N MET A 219 -3.69 16.99 -0.04
CA MET A 219 -3.94 18.43 0.04
C MET A 219 -4.76 18.78 1.27
N ILE A 220 -4.46 19.96 1.86
CA ILE A 220 -5.23 20.49 2.98
C ILE A 220 -6.68 20.69 2.54
N PHE A 221 -7.65 20.26 3.36
CA PHE A 221 -9.09 20.31 3.10
C PHE A 221 -9.61 19.32 2.05
N VAL A 222 -8.83 18.33 1.65
CA VAL A 222 -9.30 17.19 0.84
C VAL A 222 -9.40 15.97 1.75
N ASN A 223 -10.61 15.44 1.92
CA ASN A 223 -10.83 14.19 2.66
C ASN A 223 -10.80 12.99 1.74
N GLU A 224 -11.31 13.16 0.51
CA GLU A 224 -11.37 12.09 -0.50
C GLU A 224 -11.43 12.71 -1.89
N SER A 225 -10.85 12.04 -2.87
CA SER A 225 -10.94 12.44 -4.27
C SER A 225 -11.16 11.23 -5.17
N LEU A 226 -11.79 11.47 -6.32
CA LEU A 226 -11.99 10.50 -7.38
C LEU A 226 -11.62 11.14 -8.72
N VAL A 227 -10.77 10.48 -9.48
CA VAL A 227 -10.35 10.95 -10.82
C VAL A 227 -11.05 10.11 -11.89
N VAL A 228 -11.75 10.80 -12.78
CA VAL A 228 -12.53 10.18 -13.86
C VAL A 228 -12.24 10.82 -15.21
N ASP A 229 -12.48 10.09 -16.29
CA ASP A 229 -12.53 10.66 -17.63
C ASP A 229 -13.94 11.23 -17.90
N ARG A 230 -13.99 12.48 -18.36
CA ARG A 230 -15.19 13.08 -18.93
C ARG A 230 -14.88 13.65 -20.32
N GLY A 231 -15.20 12.86 -21.34
CA GLY A 231 -15.04 13.30 -22.73
C GLY A 231 -13.60 13.56 -23.14
N GLY A 232 -12.66 12.70 -22.75
CA GLY A 232 -11.23 12.81 -23.01
C GLY A 232 -10.49 13.82 -22.12
N LYS A 233 -11.13 14.29 -21.04
CA LYS A 233 -10.53 15.18 -20.04
C LYS A 233 -10.54 14.52 -18.66
N LEU A 234 -9.39 14.58 -17.98
CA LEU A 234 -9.31 14.19 -16.59
C LEU A 234 -10.05 15.20 -15.70
N VAL A 235 -10.96 14.70 -14.88
CA VAL A 235 -11.74 15.51 -13.93
C VAL A 235 -11.57 14.89 -12.54
N GLY A 236 -11.05 15.70 -11.62
CA GLY A 236 -10.99 15.33 -10.20
C GLY A 236 -12.26 15.77 -9.48
N LEU A 237 -12.98 14.83 -8.91
CA LEU A 237 -14.07 15.08 -7.96
C LEU A 237 -13.45 15.10 -6.56
N VAL A 238 -13.66 16.17 -5.80
CA VAL A 238 -13.05 16.34 -4.47
C VAL A 238 -14.16 16.46 -3.43
N TYR A 239 -14.04 15.67 -2.38
CA TYR A 239 -14.83 15.79 -1.16
C TYR A 239 -13.98 16.50 -0.09
N PRO A 240 -14.40 17.72 0.36
CA PRO A 240 -13.68 18.51 1.35
C PRO A 240 -13.87 18.02 2.79
#